data_328b960bcc59d7e7445c388184d27ffd
#
_entry.id   328b960bcc59d7e7445c388184d27ffd
#
_cell.length_a   1.000
_cell.length_b   1.000
_cell.length_c   1.000
_cell.angle_alpha   90.00
_cell.angle_beta   90.00
_cell.angle_gamma   90.00
#
_symmetry.space_group_name_H-M   'P 1'
#
loop_
_entity.id
_entity.type
_entity.pdbx_description
1 polymer ?
#
loop_
_entity_poly.entity_id
_entity_poly.type
_entity_poly.pdbx_seq_one_letter_code
_entity_poly.pdbx_strand_id
1 'polypeptide(L)'
;LLAGEIDIGTYLPFFVGAAARGLPVKIVGSVAKSGGYALIGRPELQNVAALKGKKIGINSFGSSADFAAYMSVRGAGMDPNKDVTIVPMGGGTPERLAALASGAVDATVITSPGEFAAEKQGFKILVPMKELAKLARIPLTGMAVTHRKIEKESEEIIRVLRALRGATALIQDQPEYGIAIFERGMRLDRATAKEYYGLFRDQYNPDMSLPDSVIEELLAVGTFRAKDKENIKVSIQAVRDWSFAEKARR
;
A
#
# COMPACT_ATOMS: atom_id res chain seq x y z
N LEU A 1 8.70 15.38 -8.23
CA LEU A 1 8.01 16.31 -7.34
C LEU A 1 8.91 17.50 -6.98
N LEU A 2 10.11 17.28 -6.42
CA LEU A 2 11.02 18.35 -6.01
C LEU A 2 11.58 19.16 -7.21
N ALA A 3 11.77 18.52 -8.36
CA ALA A 3 12.18 19.19 -9.60
C ALA A 3 11.04 20.01 -10.27
N GLY A 4 9.81 19.91 -9.78
CA GLY A 4 8.66 20.63 -10.33
C GLY A 4 8.07 20.03 -11.61
N GLU A 5 8.50 18.83 -12.01
CA GLU A 5 7.96 18.12 -13.19
C GLU A 5 6.59 17.51 -12.93
N ILE A 6 6.27 17.23 -11.67
CA ILE A 6 4.95 16.77 -11.20
C ILE A 6 4.55 17.59 -9.97
N ASP A 7 3.26 17.85 -9.82
CA ASP A 7 2.70 18.65 -8.73
C ASP A 7 2.31 17.83 -7.52
N ILE A 8 1.93 16.56 -7.72
CA ILE A 8 1.37 15.69 -6.70
C ILE A 8 2.03 14.33 -6.77
N GLY A 9 2.51 13.84 -5.63
CA GLY A 9 2.94 12.46 -5.46
C GLY A 9 1.83 11.61 -4.83
N THR A 10 1.63 10.38 -5.31
CA THR A 10 0.50 9.55 -4.87
C THR A 10 0.89 8.35 -4.02
N TYR A 11 2.14 7.89 -4.03
CA TYR A 11 2.57 6.72 -3.29
C TYR A 11 3.02 7.09 -1.86
N LEU A 12 2.09 6.98 -0.89
CA LEU A 12 2.28 7.46 0.48
C LEU A 12 3.53 6.92 1.19
N PRO A 13 3.83 5.60 1.18
CA PRO A 13 4.98 5.09 1.94
C PRO A 13 6.30 5.73 1.52
N PHE A 14 6.47 6.00 0.22
CA PHE A 14 7.66 6.68 -0.29
C PHE A 14 7.77 8.11 0.24
N PHE A 15 6.68 8.88 0.19
CA PHE A 15 6.69 10.29 0.59
C PHE A 15 6.74 10.47 2.11
N VAL A 16 6.16 9.55 2.89
CA VAL A 16 6.34 9.50 4.35
C VAL A 16 7.83 9.29 4.67
N GLY A 17 8.48 8.33 4.03
CA GLY A 17 9.91 8.10 4.19
C GLY A 17 10.78 9.28 3.70
N ALA A 18 10.36 10.01 2.66
CA ALA A 18 11.05 11.21 2.17
C ALA A 18 10.94 12.36 3.17
N ALA A 19 9.73 12.64 3.68
CA ALA A 19 9.51 13.65 4.72
C ALA A 19 10.29 13.33 6.00
N ALA A 20 10.31 12.06 6.40
CA ALA A 20 11.07 11.60 7.57
C ALA A 20 12.59 11.84 7.45
N ARG A 21 13.13 11.86 6.23
CA ARG A 21 14.52 12.22 5.95
C ARG A 21 14.76 13.72 5.76
N GLY A 22 13.76 14.56 6.06
CA GLY A 22 13.87 16.01 6.01
C GLY A 22 13.68 16.63 4.61
N LEU A 23 13.21 15.85 3.61
CA LEU A 23 12.86 16.43 2.32
C LEU A 23 11.62 17.33 2.44
N PRO A 24 11.55 18.46 1.72
CA PRO A 24 10.49 19.46 1.86
C PRO A 24 9.17 19.03 1.21
N VAL A 25 8.62 17.93 1.69
CA VAL A 25 7.34 17.35 1.25
C VAL A 25 6.46 17.03 2.44
N LYS A 26 5.14 17.11 2.27
CA LYS A 26 4.13 16.70 3.26
C LYS A 26 3.03 15.87 2.62
N ILE A 27 2.48 14.96 3.40
CA ILE A 27 1.25 14.26 3.08
C ILE A 27 0.07 15.17 3.47
N VAL A 28 -0.80 15.45 2.51
CA VAL A 28 -1.97 16.34 2.70
C VAL A 28 -3.30 15.61 2.59
N GLY A 29 -3.28 14.36 2.11
CA GLY A 29 -4.47 13.52 2.02
C GLY A 29 -4.16 12.04 1.84
N SER A 30 -5.11 11.17 2.21
CA SER A 30 -5.08 9.74 1.93
C SER A 30 -6.39 9.27 1.34
N VAL A 31 -6.33 8.66 0.15
CA VAL A 31 -7.50 8.14 -0.57
C VAL A 31 -7.96 6.79 -0.01
N ALA A 32 -7.06 6.06 0.67
CA ALA A 32 -7.35 4.76 1.25
C ALA A 32 -6.93 4.69 2.72
N LYS A 33 -7.65 3.88 3.51
CA LYS A 33 -7.37 3.61 4.93
C LYS A 33 -6.27 2.56 5.11
N SER A 34 -6.14 1.64 4.16
CA SER A 34 -5.11 0.60 4.12
C SER A 34 -4.75 0.26 2.68
N GLY A 35 -3.69 -0.52 2.49
CA GLY A 35 -3.27 -1.03 1.18
C GLY A 35 -3.85 -2.42 0.91
N GLY A 36 -3.91 -2.76 -0.37
CA GLY A 36 -4.33 -4.07 -0.84
C GLY A 36 -3.11 -4.95 -1.13
N TYR A 37 -2.53 -5.59 -0.11
CA TYR A 37 -1.51 -6.62 -0.29
C TYR A 37 -2.03 -7.99 0.10
N ALA A 38 -1.60 -9.02 -0.64
CA ALA A 38 -1.77 -10.42 -0.28
C ALA A 38 -0.42 -11.13 -0.37
N LEU A 39 -0.19 -12.12 0.50
CA LEU A 39 0.93 -13.06 0.37
C LEU A 39 0.44 -14.29 -0.36
N ILE A 40 1.05 -14.57 -1.51
CA ILE A 40 0.72 -15.69 -2.39
C ILE A 40 1.85 -16.69 -2.34
N GLY A 41 1.52 -17.97 -2.29
CA GLY A 41 2.47 -19.07 -2.31
C GLY A 41 2.19 -20.08 -3.41
N ARG A 42 3.14 -20.96 -3.63
CA ARG A 42 2.99 -22.13 -4.52
C ARG A 42 1.88 -23.05 -4.03
N PRO A 43 1.25 -23.86 -4.90
CA PRO A 43 0.04 -24.65 -4.57
C PRO A 43 0.24 -25.62 -3.38
N GLU A 44 1.45 -26.16 -3.21
CA GLU A 44 1.78 -27.08 -2.14
C GLU A 44 1.86 -26.44 -0.74
N LEU A 45 1.97 -25.10 -0.67
CA LEU A 45 2.05 -24.37 0.60
C LEU A 45 0.65 -24.16 1.18
N GLN A 46 0.42 -24.63 2.39
CA GLN A 46 -0.90 -24.55 3.02
C GLN A 46 -1.08 -23.31 3.92
N ASN A 47 0.02 -22.77 4.45
CA ASN A 47 0.02 -21.62 5.35
C ASN A 47 1.40 -20.97 5.39
N VAL A 48 1.52 -19.85 6.12
CA VAL A 48 2.77 -19.09 6.23
C VAL A 48 3.87 -19.89 6.95
N ALA A 49 3.53 -20.76 7.90
CA ALA A 49 4.53 -21.56 8.61
C ALA A 49 5.28 -22.54 7.69
N ALA A 50 4.63 -22.97 6.60
CA ALA A 50 5.26 -23.80 5.57
C ALA A 50 6.36 -23.07 4.76
N LEU A 51 6.51 -21.76 4.96
CA LEU A 51 7.59 -20.95 4.33
C LEU A 51 8.93 -21.06 5.06
N LYS A 52 9.01 -21.80 6.16
CA LYS A 52 10.29 -21.98 6.86
C LYS A 52 11.36 -22.56 5.93
N GLY A 53 12.52 -21.90 5.84
CA GLY A 53 13.61 -22.22 4.92
C GLY A 53 13.39 -21.84 3.45
N LYS A 54 12.26 -21.20 3.11
CA LYS A 54 11.87 -20.89 1.74
C LYS A 54 12.10 -19.43 1.37
N LYS A 55 11.93 -19.12 0.06
CA LYS A 55 12.16 -17.81 -0.54
C LYS A 55 10.86 -17.04 -0.73
N ILE A 56 10.83 -15.78 -0.28
CA ILE A 56 9.71 -14.85 -0.50
C ILE A 56 10.18 -13.71 -1.41
N GLY A 57 9.58 -13.58 -2.58
CA GLY A 57 9.88 -12.52 -3.54
C GLY A 57 9.21 -11.20 -3.18
N ILE A 58 9.95 -10.10 -3.29
CA ILE A 58 9.49 -8.73 -3.12
C ILE A 58 10.02 -7.85 -4.25
N ASN A 59 9.50 -6.62 -4.40
CA ASN A 59 10.06 -5.69 -5.40
C ASN A 59 11.44 -5.15 -4.97
N SER A 60 11.57 -4.60 -3.76
CA SER A 60 12.83 -4.08 -3.21
C SER A 60 12.81 -4.08 -1.69
N PHE A 61 13.98 -4.14 -1.08
CA PHE A 61 14.10 -3.95 0.37
C PHE A 61 13.63 -2.56 0.80
N GLY A 62 12.98 -2.47 1.97
CA GLY A 62 12.42 -1.24 2.52
C GLY A 62 11.12 -0.79 1.83
N SER A 63 10.60 -1.56 0.87
CA SER A 63 9.31 -1.28 0.24
C SER A 63 8.14 -1.75 1.11
N SER A 64 6.93 -1.31 0.75
CA SER A 64 5.71 -1.79 1.42
C SER A 64 5.47 -3.28 1.21
N ALA A 65 5.89 -3.87 0.09
CA ALA A 65 5.81 -5.32 -0.14
C ALA A 65 6.80 -6.09 0.77
N ASP A 66 7.99 -5.54 1.00
CA ASP A 66 8.94 -6.10 1.95
C ASP A 66 8.39 -6.06 3.38
N PHE A 67 7.82 -4.91 3.78
CA PHE A 67 7.18 -4.80 5.09
C PHE A 67 5.98 -5.75 5.22
N ALA A 68 5.17 -5.90 4.19
CA ALA A 68 4.05 -6.84 4.17
C ALA A 68 4.52 -8.29 4.30
N ALA A 69 5.59 -8.70 3.61
CA ALA A 69 6.22 -10.01 3.78
C ALA A 69 6.74 -10.21 5.20
N TYR A 70 7.46 -9.21 5.73
CA TYR A 70 7.99 -9.21 7.08
C TYR A 70 6.88 -9.40 8.13
N MET A 71 5.79 -8.63 8.02
CA MET A 71 4.66 -8.72 8.95
C MET A 71 3.88 -10.03 8.81
N SER A 72 3.76 -10.59 7.60
CA SER A 72 3.13 -11.89 7.37
C SER A 72 3.89 -13.02 8.10
N VAL A 73 5.22 -13.03 7.99
CA VAL A 73 6.08 -14.02 8.64
C VAL A 73 6.04 -13.87 10.16
N ARG A 74 6.13 -12.63 10.66
CA ARG A 74 6.00 -12.34 12.11
C ARG A 74 4.64 -12.74 12.67
N GLY A 75 3.57 -12.45 11.93
CA GLY A 75 2.20 -12.80 12.32
C GLY A 75 1.98 -14.31 12.45
N ALA A 76 2.79 -15.11 11.77
CA ALA A 76 2.82 -16.57 11.91
C ALA A 76 3.78 -17.07 13.02
N GLY A 77 4.33 -16.19 13.85
CA GLY A 77 5.23 -16.55 14.95
C GLY A 77 6.66 -16.89 14.53
N MET A 78 7.05 -16.59 13.28
CA MET A 78 8.39 -16.84 12.75
C MET A 78 9.27 -15.58 12.78
N ASP A 79 10.59 -15.77 12.73
CA ASP A 79 11.57 -14.68 12.58
C ASP A 79 11.84 -14.42 11.08
N PRO A 80 11.39 -13.27 10.52
CA PRO A 80 11.58 -12.97 9.11
C PRO A 80 13.04 -12.87 8.64
N ASN A 81 13.97 -12.71 9.57
CA ASN A 81 15.40 -12.59 9.27
C ASN A 81 16.15 -13.92 9.35
N LYS A 82 15.52 -14.98 9.91
CA LYS A 82 16.16 -16.29 10.12
C LYS A 82 15.41 -17.42 9.44
N ASP A 83 14.07 -17.39 9.52
CA ASP A 83 13.23 -18.50 9.10
C ASP A 83 12.90 -18.51 7.61
N VAL A 84 13.07 -17.37 6.91
CA VAL A 84 12.82 -17.24 5.46
C VAL A 84 13.93 -16.45 4.78
N THR A 85 14.02 -16.58 3.44
CA THR A 85 14.90 -15.76 2.62
C THR A 85 14.07 -14.75 1.83
N ILE A 86 14.21 -13.46 2.12
CA ILE A 86 13.55 -12.40 1.34
C ILE A 86 14.43 -12.06 0.13
N VAL A 87 13.83 -12.12 -1.08
CA VAL A 87 14.52 -11.93 -2.35
C VAL A 87 13.98 -10.69 -3.08
N PRO A 88 14.77 -9.61 -3.21
CA PRO A 88 14.38 -8.48 -4.05
C PRO A 88 14.50 -8.86 -5.53
N MET A 89 13.42 -8.71 -6.30
CA MET A 89 13.35 -9.13 -7.69
C MET A 89 13.13 -7.94 -8.66
N GLY A 90 12.83 -6.76 -8.11
CA GLY A 90 12.34 -5.64 -8.93
C GLY A 90 10.93 -5.88 -9.48
N GLY A 91 10.55 -5.09 -10.45
CA GLY A 91 9.30 -5.25 -11.21
C GLY A 91 8.00 -5.09 -10.42
N GLY A 92 6.91 -5.31 -11.12
CA GLY A 92 5.55 -5.26 -10.60
C GLY A 92 4.99 -6.65 -10.21
N THR A 93 3.67 -6.73 -10.06
CA THR A 93 2.97 -7.99 -9.79
C THR A 93 3.17 -9.05 -10.88
N PRO A 94 3.14 -8.72 -12.20
CA PRO A 94 3.32 -9.73 -13.24
C PRO A 94 4.68 -10.46 -13.16
N GLU A 95 5.77 -9.71 -12.95
CA GLU A 95 7.12 -10.27 -12.87
C GLU A 95 7.27 -11.19 -11.64
N ARG A 96 6.67 -10.80 -10.51
CA ARG A 96 6.68 -11.61 -9.29
C ARG A 96 5.84 -12.88 -9.42
N LEU A 97 4.70 -12.82 -10.11
CA LEU A 97 3.93 -14.04 -10.43
C LEU A 97 4.68 -14.96 -11.38
N ALA A 98 5.38 -14.43 -12.38
CA ALA A 98 6.23 -15.23 -13.26
C ALA A 98 7.37 -15.91 -12.48
N ALA A 99 8.00 -15.23 -11.52
CA ALA A 99 9.03 -15.83 -10.67
C ALA A 99 8.45 -16.92 -9.74
N LEU A 100 7.23 -16.75 -9.25
CA LEU A 100 6.52 -17.78 -8.49
C LEU A 100 6.21 -19.01 -9.38
N ALA A 101 5.75 -18.78 -10.60
CA ALA A 101 5.42 -19.83 -11.58
C ALA A 101 6.65 -20.64 -11.99
N SER A 102 7.81 -19.98 -12.17
CA SER A 102 9.07 -20.64 -12.53
C SER A 102 9.74 -21.35 -11.34
N GLY A 103 9.26 -21.14 -10.10
CA GLY A 103 9.88 -21.67 -8.89
C GLY A 103 11.15 -20.93 -8.44
N ALA A 104 11.41 -19.74 -8.97
CA ALA A 104 12.51 -18.89 -8.51
C ALA A 104 12.31 -18.43 -7.06
N VAL A 105 11.05 -18.30 -6.65
CA VAL A 105 10.60 -18.05 -5.27
C VAL A 105 9.46 -19.00 -4.91
N ASP A 106 9.24 -19.24 -3.62
CA ASP A 106 8.20 -20.12 -3.10
C ASP A 106 6.92 -19.34 -2.76
N ALA A 107 7.05 -18.06 -2.43
CA ALA A 107 5.95 -17.13 -2.18
C ALA A 107 6.32 -15.73 -2.66
N THR A 108 5.32 -14.88 -2.80
CA THR A 108 5.52 -13.46 -3.14
C THR A 108 4.39 -12.60 -2.59
N VAL A 109 4.69 -11.34 -2.30
CA VAL A 109 3.67 -10.33 -1.97
C VAL A 109 3.22 -9.66 -3.26
N ILE A 110 1.93 -9.61 -3.49
CA ILE A 110 1.34 -8.93 -4.64
C ILE A 110 0.30 -7.90 -4.21
N THR A 111 0.05 -6.95 -5.09
CA THR A 111 -0.97 -5.91 -4.87
C THR A 111 -2.29 -6.37 -5.46
N SER A 112 -3.39 -6.18 -4.71
CA SER A 112 -4.75 -6.41 -5.22
C SER A 112 -5.03 -5.51 -6.45
N PRO A 113 -5.72 -6.04 -7.47
CA PRO A 113 -6.45 -7.32 -7.53
C PRO A 113 -5.63 -8.51 -8.09
N GLY A 114 -4.31 -8.47 -8.03
CA GLY A 114 -3.44 -9.51 -8.59
C GLY A 114 -3.64 -10.91 -7.99
N GLU A 115 -4.15 -11.01 -6.75
CA GLU A 115 -4.46 -12.28 -6.10
C GLU A 115 -5.50 -13.10 -6.87
N PHE A 116 -6.48 -12.48 -7.51
CA PHE A 116 -7.46 -13.20 -8.34
C PHE A 116 -6.82 -13.87 -9.56
N ALA A 117 -5.84 -13.17 -10.17
CA ALA A 117 -5.09 -13.76 -11.27
C ALA A 117 -4.18 -14.90 -10.79
N ALA A 118 -3.62 -14.78 -9.60
CA ALA A 118 -2.81 -15.83 -8.98
C ALA A 118 -3.64 -17.08 -8.67
N GLU A 119 -4.83 -16.93 -8.09
CA GLU A 119 -5.73 -18.07 -7.81
C GLU A 119 -6.18 -18.78 -9.09
N LYS A 120 -6.51 -18.03 -10.15
CA LYS A 120 -6.84 -18.61 -11.48
C LYS A 120 -5.68 -19.43 -12.08
N GLN A 121 -4.43 -19.13 -11.69
CA GLN A 121 -3.24 -19.89 -12.07
C GLN A 121 -2.92 -21.04 -11.11
N GLY A 122 -3.76 -21.28 -10.09
CA GLY A 122 -3.61 -22.37 -9.12
C GLY A 122 -2.71 -22.03 -7.93
N PHE A 123 -2.24 -20.81 -7.79
CA PHE A 123 -1.47 -20.38 -6.61
C PHE A 123 -2.35 -20.23 -5.38
N LYS A 124 -1.73 -20.34 -4.20
CA LYS A 124 -2.41 -20.30 -2.92
C LYS A 124 -2.33 -18.93 -2.28
N ILE A 125 -3.44 -18.36 -1.82
CA ILE A 125 -3.41 -17.19 -0.95
C ILE A 125 -3.05 -17.66 0.46
N LEU A 126 -1.83 -17.31 0.93
CA LEU A 126 -1.34 -17.67 2.27
C LEU A 126 -1.79 -16.66 3.32
N VAL A 127 -1.81 -15.36 2.96
CA VAL A 127 -2.37 -14.28 3.78
C VAL A 127 -3.25 -13.40 2.90
N PRO A 128 -4.57 -13.47 3.07
CA PRO A 128 -5.49 -12.61 2.34
C PRO A 128 -5.30 -11.13 2.68
N MET A 129 -5.65 -10.25 1.75
CA MET A 129 -5.56 -8.80 1.91
C MET A 129 -6.17 -8.30 3.23
N LYS A 130 -7.36 -8.78 3.60
CA LYS A 130 -8.05 -8.36 4.84
C LYS A 130 -7.28 -8.74 6.10
N GLU A 131 -6.63 -9.89 6.10
CA GLU A 131 -5.81 -10.34 7.24
C GLU A 131 -4.50 -9.56 7.29
N LEU A 132 -3.86 -9.36 6.15
CA LEU A 132 -2.63 -8.58 6.09
C LEU A 132 -2.85 -7.12 6.50
N ALA A 133 -4.00 -6.53 6.16
CA ALA A 133 -4.38 -5.18 6.60
C ALA A 133 -4.56 -5.06 8.13
N LYS A 134 -4.85 -6.16 8.84
CA LYS A 134 -4.86 -6.19 10.32
C LYS A 134 -3.46 -6.25 10.90
N LEU A 135 -2.53 -6.93 10.21
CA LEU A 135 -1.13 -7.05 10.63
C LEU A 135 -0.34 -5.77 10.35
N ALA A 136 -0.69 -5.07 9.27
CA ALA A 136 -0.01 -3.84 8.85
C ALA A 136 -0.95 -2.95 8.03
N ARG A 137 -1.30 -1.80 8.56
CA ARG A 137 -2.08 -0.78 7.85
C ARG A 137 -1.15 0.07 7.00
N ILE A 138 -1.01 -0.27 5.72
CA ILE A 138 -0.13 0.42 4.78
C ILE A 138 -0.97 1.06 3.67
N PRO A 139 -1.57 2.23 3.87
CA PRO A 139 -2.25 2.94 2.80
C PRO A 139 -1.25 3.26 1.69
N LEU A 140 -1.59 2.86 0.46
CA LEU A 140 -0.68 3.05 -0.68
C LEU A 140 -0.89 4.39 -1.35
N THR A 141 -2.14 4.82 -1.43
CA THR A 141 -2.57 5.93 -2.29
C THR A 141 -3.05 7.11 -1.46
N GLY A 142 -2.48 8.26 -1.74
CA GLY A 142 -2.86 9.52 -1.14
C GLY A 142 -2.32 10.70 -1.93
N MET A 143 -2.08 11.79 -1.27
CA MET A 143 -1.60 13.03 -1.86
C MET A 143 -0.46 13.60 -1.06
N ALA A 144 0.71 13.66 -1.67
CA ALA A 144 1.90 14.33 -1.17
C ALA A 144 2.25 15.53 -2.05
N VAL A 145 2.64 16.62 -1.43
CA VAL A 145 3.00 17.87 -2.11
C VAL A 145 4.26 18.47 -1.49
N THR A 146 4.93 19.36 -2.21
CA THR A 146 6.06 20.12 -1.66
C THR A 146 5.60 21.24 -0.72
N HIS A 147 6.48 21.68 0.20
CA HIS A 147 6.23 22.87 1.02
C HIS A 147 5.95 24.10 0.14
N ARG A 148 6.68 24.26 -0.97
CA ARG A 148 6.46 25.35 -1.94
C ARG A 148 5.01 25.34 -2.49
N LYS A 149 4.45 24.16 -2.83
CA LYS A 149 3.07 24.06 -3.32
C LYS A 149 2.06 24.41 -2.23
N ILE A 150 2.33 24.04 -1.00
CA ILE A 150 1.52 24.42 0.18
C ILE A 150 1.45 25.96 0.29
N GLU A 151 2.59 26.64 0.17
CA GLU A 151 2.66 28.10 0.32
C GLU A 151 2.00 28.86 -0.83
N LYS A 152 2.17 28.38 -2.07
CA LYS A 152 1.77 29.12 -3.27
C LYS A 152 0.41 28.74 -3.85
N GLU A 153 -0.03 27.50 -3.64
CA GLU A 153 -1.14 26.89 -4.38
C GLU A 153 -2.11 26.11 -3.47
N SER A 154 -2.30 26.58 -2.23
CA SER A 154 -3.15 25.96 -1.22
C SER A 154 -4.56 25.63 -1.71
N GLU A 155 -5.17 26.53 -2.48
CA GLU A 155 -6.54 26.35 -3.01
C GLU A 155 -6.62 25.22 -4.04
N GLU A 156 -5.56 25.02 -4.81
CA GLU A 156 -5.51 23.90 -5.76
C GLU A 156 -5.47 22.56 -5.02
N ILE A 157 -4.65 22.45 -3.96
CA ILE A 157 -4.58 21.27 -3.10
C ILE A 157 -5.98 20.92 -2.57
N ILE A 158 -6.72 21.92 -2.07
CA ILE A 158 -8.06 21.75 -1.52
C ILE A 158 -9.04 21.28 -2.62
N ARG A 159 -8.99 21.87 -3.81
CA ARG A 159 -9.85 21.45 -4.93
C ARG A 159 -9.61 20.01 -5.35
N VAL A 160 -8.34 19.59 -5.43
CA VAL A 160 -8.00 18.21 -5.78
C VAL A 160 -8.48 17.23 -4.70
N LEU A 161 -8.25 17.55 -3.42
CA LEU A 161 -8.73 16.71 -2.31
C LEU A 161 -10.26 16.63 -2.28
N ARG A 162 -10.98 17.73 -2.58
CA ARG A 162 -12.44 17.73 -2.68
C ARG A 162 -12.94 16.84 -3.82
N ALA A 163 -12.29 16.88 -4.96
CA ALA A 163 -12.61 15.99 -6.09
C ALA A 163 -12.36 14.51 -5.75
N LEU A 164 -11.22 14.19 -5.14
CA LEU A 164 -10.89 12.83 -4.69
C LEU A 164 -11.87 12.32 -3.63
N ARG A 165 -12.25 13.17 -2.68
CA ARG A 165 -13.26 12.88 -1.67
C ARG A 165 -14.61 12.54 -2.31
N GLY A 166 -15.07 13.36 -3.26
CA GLY A 166 -16.31 13.11 -4.00
C GLY A 166 -16.26 11.78 -4.77
N ALA A 167 -15.14 11.50 -5.44
CA ALA A 167 -14.96 10.26 -6.17
C ALA A 167 -14.97 9.03 -5.24
N THR A 168 -14.30 9.10 -4.09
CA THR A 168 -14.28 7.98 -3.13
C THR A 168 -15.65 7.74 -2.50
N ALA A 169 -16.39 8.82 -2.16
CA ALA A 169 -17.77 8.72 -1.67
C ALA A 169 -18.68 8.08 -2.72
N LEU A 170 -18.58 8.53 -3.98
CA LEU A 170 -19.37 7.99 -5.08
C LEU A 170 -19.15 6.48 -5.28
N ILE A 171 -17.88 6.01 -5.20
CA ILE A 171 -17.57 4.59 -5.28
C ILE A 171 -18.21 3.83 -4.11
N GLN A 172 -18.22 4.38 -2.89
CA GLN A 172 -18.80 3.73 -1.72
C GLN A 172 -20.34 3.69 -1.77
N ASP A 173 -20.97 4.80 -2.18
CA ASP A 173 -22.41 4.98 -2.10
C ASP A 173 -23.16 4.38 -3.30
N GLN A 174 -22.47 4.18 -4.44
CA GLN A 174 -23.05 3.64 -5.67
C GLN A 174 -22.36 2.36 -6.12
N PRO A 175 -22.76 1.17 -5.61
CA PRO A 175 -22.11 -0.11 -5.88
C PRO A 175 -21.93 -0.41 -7.37
N GLU A 176 -22.97 -0.24 -8.18
CA GLU A 176 -22.91 -0.53 -9.62
C GLU A 176 -21.92 0.39 -10.35
N TYR A 177 -21.84 1.65 -9.95
CA TYR A 177 -20.87 2.60 -10.48
C TYR A 177 -19.43 2.22 -10.08
N GLY A 178 -19.22 1.87 -8.79
CA GLY A 178 -17.92 1.42 -8.29
C GLY A 178 -17.44 0.15 -9.00
N ILE A 179 -18.32 -0.85 -9.20
CA ILE A 179 -18.00 -2.07 -9.94
C ILE A 179 -17.62 -1.73 -11.39
N ALA A 180 -18.40 -0.89 -12.08
CA ALA A 180 -18.11 -0.51 -13.47
C ALA A 180 -16.78 0.27 -13.62
N ILE A 181 -16.37 1.03 -12.60
CA ILE A 181 -15.05 1.69 -12.55
C ILE A 181 -13.94 0.63 -12.51
N PHE A 182 -14.08 -0.42 -11.69
CA PHE A 182 -13.08 -1.49 -11.59
C PHE A 182 -13.02 -2.35 -12.84
N GLU A 183 -14.18 -2.70 -13.45
CA GLU A 183 -14.22 -3.39 -14.74
C GLU A 183 -13.36 -2.65 -15.79
N ARG A 184 -13.62 -1.35 -15.96
CA ARG A 184 -12.94 -0.54 -16.97
C ARG A 184 -11.50 -0.18 -16.61
N GLY A 185 -11.29 0.32 -15.39
CA GLY A 185 -10.00 0.86 -14.94
C GLY A 185 -8.94 -0.21 -14.72
N MET A 186 -9.36 -1.40 -14.27
CA MET A 186 -8.46 -2.52 -13.96
C MET A 186 -8.57 -3.66 -14.97
N ARG A 187 -9.43 -3.53 -16.00
CA ARG A 187 -9.68 -4.54 -17.04
C ARG A 187 -10.09 -5.89 -16.44
N LEU A 188 -10.95 -5.86 -15.42
CA LEU A 188 -11.49 -7.05 -14.76
C LEU A 188 -12.77 -7.48 -15.45
N ASP A 189 -13.06 -8.78 -15.44
CA ASP A 189 -14.40 -9.25 -15.72
C ASP A 189 -15.34 -8.82 -14.59
N ARG A 190 -16.65 -8.75 -14.88
CA ARG A 190 -17.64 -8.21 -13.92
C ARG A 190 -17.71 -9.00 -12.62
N ALA A 191 -17.54 -10.33 -12.65
CA ALA A 191 -17.56 -11.14 -11.44
C ALA A 191 -16.38 -10.80 -10.53
N THR A 192 -15.18 -10.74 -11.07
CA THR A 192 -13.95 -10.32 -10.38
C THR A 192 -14.05 -8.87 -9.89
N ALA A 193 -14.60 -7.95 -10.70
CA ALA A 193 -14.79 -6.56 -10.30
C ALA A 193 -15.77 -6.42 -9.12
N LYS A 194 -16.84 -7.21 -9.10
CA LYS A 194 -17.81 -7.26 -8.00
C LYS A 194 -17.18 -7.80 -6.72
N GLU A 195 -16.38 -8.84 -6.82
CA GLU A 195 -15.66 -9.41 -5.69
C GLU A 195 -14.63 -8.41 -5.14
N TYR A 196 -13.83 -7.81 -6.01
CA TYR A 196 -12.88 -6.75 -5.64
C TYR A 196 -13.57 -5.56 -4.98
N TYR A 197 -14.72 -5.12 -5.52
CA TYR A 197 -15.53 -4.06 -4.92
C TYR A 197 -15.94 -4.42 -3.48
N GLY A 198 -16.44 -5.63 -3.25
CA GLY A 198 -16.81 -6.12 -1.91
C GLY A 198 -15.66 -6.15 -0.92
N LEU A 199 -14.43 -6.39 -1.40
CA LEU A 199 -13.23 -6.37 -0.57
C LEU A 199 -12.72 -4.95 -0.29
N PHE A 200 -12.81 -4.04 -1.26
CA PHE A 200 -12.06 -2.80 -1.26
C PHE A 200 -12.88 -1.54 -0.97
N ARG A 201 -14.23 -1.59 -1.16
CA ARG A 201 -15.07 -0.38 -0.98
C ARG A 201 -14.86 0.32 0.36
N ASP A 202 -14.75 -0.45 1.45
CA ASP A 202 -14.61 0.10 2.80
C ASP A 202 -13.19 0.60 3.11
N GLN A 203 -12.23 0.28 2.23
CA GLN A 203 -10.87 0.79 2.32
C GLN A 203 -10.73 2.21 1.78
N TYR A 204 -11.66 2.67 0.93
CA TYR A 204 -11.68 4.06 0.50
C TYR A 204 -11.93 4.99 1.69
N ASN A 205 -11.28 6.15 1.66
CA ASN A 205 -11.23 7.09 2.76
C ASN A 205 -11.83 8.45 2.38
N PRO A 206 -13.15 8.63 2.49
CA PRO A 206 -13.78 9.91 2.17
C PRO A 206 -13.36 11.04 3.13
N ASP A 207 -12.78 10.73 4.28
CA ASP A 207 -12.24 11.72 5.22
C ASP A 207 -10.93 12.34 4.74
N MET A 208 -10.23 11.68 3.81
CA MET A 208 -8.92 12.09 3.30
C MET A 208 -7.83 12.23 4.36
N SER A 209 -8.08 11.89 5.61
CA SER A 209 -7.10 11.93 6.71
C SER A 209 -6.91 10.53 7.33
N LEU A 210 -5.79 10.31 8.00
CA LEU A 210 -5.46 9.07 8.68
C LEU A 210 -5.17 9.32 10.15
N PRO A 211 -5.43 8.35 11.04
CA PRO A 211 -4.94 8.38 12.41
C PRO A 211 -3.41 8.47 12.44
N ASP A 212 -2.85 9.16 13.42
CA ASP A 212 -1.40 9.31 13.59
C ASP A 212 -0.70 7.94 13.74
N SER A 213 -1.35 6.96 14.36
CA SER A 213 -0.83 5.59 14.46
C SER A 213 -0.57 4.93 13.09
N VAL A 214 -1.32 5.30 12.04
CA VAL A 214 -1.05 4.80 10.68
C VAL A 214 0.17 5.48 10.07
N ILE A 215 0.38 6.76 10.37
CA ILE A 215 1.62 7.46 9.96
C ILE A 215 2.84 6.85 10.66
N GLU A 216 2.73 6.48 11.93
CA GLU A 216 3.77 5.74 12.66
C GLU A 216 4.07 4.38 12.02
N GLU A 217 3.04 3.63 11.60
CA GLU A 217 3.23 2.38 10.86
C GLU A 217 3.95 2.61 9.51
N LEU A 218 3.57 3.67 8.78
CA LEU A 218 4.25 4.04 7.52
C LEU A 218 5.70 4.48 7.74
N LEU A 219 6.00 5.19 8.83
CA LEU A 219 7.37 5.52 9.23
C LEU A 219 8.16 4.24 9.54
N ALA A 220 7.55 3.28 10.23
CA ALA A 220 8.15 1.98 10.49
C ALA A 220 8.47 1.20 9.20
N VAL A 221 7.65 1.32 8.13
CA VAL A 221 7.95 0.70 6.81
C VAL A 221 9.31 1.15 6.27
N GLY A 222 9.62 2.45 6.39
CA GLY A 222 10.88 3.01 5.89
C GLY A 222 12.11 2.65 6.72
N THR A 223 11.92 2.14 7.96
CA THR A 223 12.99 2.01 8.96
C THR A 223 13.17 0.61 9.54
N PHE A 224 12.22 -0.33 9.30
CA PHE A 224 12.24 -1.65 9.96
C PHE A 224 13.48 -2.50 9.63
N ARG A 225 14.13 -2.24 8.49
CA ARG A 225 15.40 -2.87 8.08
C ARG A 225 16.64 -2.01 8.36
N ALA A 226 16.47 -0.78 8.83
CA ALA A 226 17.61 0.07 9.16
C ALA A 226 18.38 -0.52 10.35
N LYS A 227 19.71 -0.63 10.21
CA LYS A 227 20.59 -1.06 11.31
C LYS A 227 20.59 -0.05 12.46
N ASP A 228 20.41 1.24 12.12
CA ASP A 228 20.36 2.36 13.06
C ASP A 228 18.92 2.83 13.26
N LYS A 229 18.13 2.07 14.00
CA LYS A 229 16.73 2.42 14.34
C LYS A 229 16.61 3.70 15.19
N GLU A 230 17.71 4.24 15.68
CA GLU A 230 17.71 5.27 16.74
C GLU A 230 17.54 6.71 16.26
N ASN A 231 17.62 7.02 14.95
CA ASN A 231 17.79 8.40 14.50
C ASN A 231 16.69 9.03 13.64
N ILE A 232 15.56 8.37 13.40
CA ILE A 232 14.44 9.05 12.74
C ILE A 232 13.43 9.51 13.79
N LYS A 233 13.83 10.47 14.62
CA LYS A 233 12.93 11.24 15.49
C LYS A 233 12.30 12.36 14.67
N VAL A 234 11.31 12.04 13.85
CA VAL A 234 10.53 13.03 13.12
C VAL A 234 9.17 13.17 13.79
N SER A 235 8.74 14.39 14.05
CA SER A 235 7.37 14.62 14.50
C SER A 235 6.40 14.27 13.39
N ILE A 236 5.27 13.68 13.73
CA ILE A 236 4.20 13.35 12.75
C ILE A 236 3.75 14.61 12.01
N GLN A 237 3.72 15.75 12.68
CA GLN A 237 3.38 17.05 12.10
C GLN A 237 4.37 17.51 11.02
N ALA A 238 5.63 17.08 11.08
CA ALA A 238 6.57 17.35 10.01
C ALA A 238 6.26 16.52 8.75
N VAL A 239 5.64 15.35 8.90
CA VAL A 239 5.33 14.42 7.80
C VAL A 239 3.98 14.73 7.15
N ARG A 240 2.97 15.16 7.91
CA ARG A 240 1.60 15.32 7.41
C ARG A 240 0.98 16.67 7.78
N ASP A 241 -0.01 17.10 6.99
CA ASP A 241 -0.87 18.25 7.28
C ASP A 241 -2.32 17.95 6.87
N TRP A 242 -3.15 17.56 7.84
CA TRP A 242 -4.55 17.24 7.60
C TRP A 242 -5.47 18.45 7.51
N SER A 243 -4.98 19.68 7.73
CA SER A 243 -5.81 20.90 7.61
C SER A 243 -6.38 21.06 6.20
N PHE A 244 -5.68 20.57 5.17
CA PHE A 244 -6.16 20.53 3.79
C PHE A 244 -7.33 19.57 3.60
N ALA A 245 -7.25 18.38 4.19
CA ALA A 245 -8.34 17.42 4.19
C ALA A 245 -9.59 17.98 4.92
N GLU A 246 -9.41 18.67 6.04
CA GLU A 246 -10.48 19.32 6.78
C GLU A 246 -11.16 20.44 5.96
N LYS A 247 -10.38 21.29 5.30
CA LYS A 247 -10.92 22.33 4.40
C LYS A 247 -11.64 21.74 3.18
N ALA A 248 -11.20 20.59 2.69
CA ALA A 248 -11.85 19.90 1.57
C ALA A 248 -13.23 19.30 1.93
N ARG A 249 -13.54 19.12 3.22
CA ARG A 249 -14.86 18.66 3.71
C ARG A 249 -15.92 19.76 3.72
N ARG A 250 -15.51 21.02 3.82
CA ARG A 250 -16.38 22.21 3.77
C ARG A 250 -16.70 22.60 2.32
#